data_3c6c6a9ee13ae857462b02c5bb669fb8
#
_entry.id   3c6c6a9ee13ae857462b02c5bb669fb8
#
_cell.length_a   1.000
_cell.length_b   1.000
_cell.length_c   1.000
_cell.angle_alpha   90.00
_cell.angle_beta   90.00
_cell.angle_gamma   90.00
#
_symmetry.space_group_name_H-M   'P 1'
#
loop_
_entity.id
_entity.type
_entity.pdbx_description
1 polymer ?
#
loop_
_entity_poly.entity_id
_entity_poly.type
_entity_poly.pdbx_seq_one_letter_code
_entity_poly.pdbx_strand_id
1 'polypeptide(L)'
;MQGLTCDKDNQLRVAAFFHDIGKPSVARVKDGRTVYYGHAQKSVEIANSLLNRLGYMSHEIEQILFYIEHHDDFISWVLPQEEYNHKNKYLIEITKDNLKIHIKKTELKECFVLKEENWCSLLDLCKADVKAQSDEVWQNGKLIDTKVHKLAKIELLAETLHRLIG
;
A
#
# COMPACT_ATOMS: atom_id res chain seq x y z
N MET A 1 32.44 -8.13 8.24
CA MET A 1 31.58 -7.80 7.08
C MET A 1 30.83 -6.52 7.41
N GLN A 2 31.17 -5.41 6.74
CA GLN A 2 30.36 -4.20 6.84
C GLN A 2 29.06 -4.47 6.11
N GLY A 3 27.93 -4.53 6.84
CA GLY A 3 26.61 -4.63 6.26
C GLY A 3 26.37 -3.42 5.38
N LEU A 4 25.93 -3.65 4.16
CA LEU A 4 25.45 -2.62 3.26
C LEU A 4 24.31 -1.88 3.96
N THR A 5 24.56 -0.66 4.44
CA THR A 5 23.50 0.22 4.94
C THR A 5 22.65 0.64 3.76
N CYS A 6 21.45 0.10 3.68
CA CYS A 6 20.48 0.50 2.69
C CYS A 6 19.85 1.82 3.13
N ASP A 7 20.00 2.89 2.34
CA ASP A 7 19.29 4.13 2.61
C ASP A 7 17.77 3.97 2.41
N LYS A 8 16.96 4.94 2.87
CA LYS A 8 15.49 4.86 2.80
C LYS A 8 14.97 4.71 1.37
N ASP A 9 15.60 5.38 0.42
CA ASP A 9 15.21 5.29 -0.99
C ASP A 9 15.42 3.88 -1.54
N ASN A 10 16.49 3.22 -1.12
CA ASN A 10 16.75 1.84 -1.50
C ASN A 10 15.75 0.87 -0.85
N GLN A 11 15.38 1.08 0.42
CA GLN A 11 14.36 0.26 1.08
C GLN A 11 13.01 0.36 0.36
N LEU A 12 12.61 1.57 -0.05
CA LEU A 12 11.37 1.78 -0.81
C LEU A 12 11.42 1.12 -2.19
N ARG A 13 12.56 1.18 -2.88
CA ARG A 13 12.76 0.49 -4.17
C ARG A 13 12.70 -1.03 -4.03
N VAL A 14 13.29 -1.57 -2.96
CA VAL A 14 13.22 -3.00 -2.65
C VAL A 14 11.77 -3.40 -2.34
N ALA A 15 11.05 -2.62 -1.56
CA ALA A 15 9.63 -2.84 -1.32
C ALA A 15 8.81 -2.79 -2.62
N ALA A 16 9.05 -1.81 -3.49
CA ALA A 16 8.41 -1.71 -4.80
C ALA A 16 8.69 -2.92 -5.69
N PHE A 17 9.86 -3.53 -5.59
CA PHE A 17 10.18 -4.74 -6.32
C PHE A 17 9.43 -5.97 -5.80
N PHE A 18 9.23 -6.07 -4.49
CA PHE A 18 8.65 -7.26 -3.85
C PHE A 18 7.15 -7.15 -3.52
N HIS A 19 6.51 -5.97 -3.60
CA HIS A 19 5.15 -5.78 -3.08
C HIS A 19 4.12 -6.75 -3.67
N ASP A 20 4.30 -7.13 -4.91
CA ASP A 20 3.39 -7.99 -5.67
C ASP A 20 3.89 -9.42 -5.92
N ILE A 21 5.04 -9.80 -5.36
CA ILE A 21 5.66 -11.12 -5.61
C ILE A 21 4.78 -12.30 -5.16
N GLY A 22 3.85 -12.05 -4.25
CA GLY A 22 2.89 -13.05 -3.77
C GLY A 22 1.71 -13.31 -4.71
N LYS A 23 1.44 -12.45 -5.70
CA LYS A 23 0.27 -12.57 -6.61
C LYS A 23 0.17 -13.94 -7.31
N PRO A 24 1.24 -14.50 -7.89
CA PRO A 24 1.15 -15.81 -8.55
C PRO A 24 0.71 -16.93 -7.61
N SER A 25 1.09 -16.86 -6.34
CA SER A 25 0.78 -17.90 -5.33
C SER A 25 -0.66 -17.89 -4.84
N VAL A 26 -1.37 -16.76 -5.00
CA VAL A 26 -2.74 -16.57 -4.51
C VAL A 26 -3.76 -16.31 -5.62
N ALA A 27 -3.33 -16.34 -6.87
CA ALA A 27 -4.19 -16.10 -8.03
C ALA A 27 -5.38 -17.07 -8.05
N ARG A 28 -6.60 -16.53 -8.20
CA ARG A 28 -7.84 -17.29 -8.31
C ARG A 28 -8.76 -16.65 -9.35
N VAL A 29 -9.56 -17.45 -10.01
CA VAL A 29 -10.61 -16.95 -10.91
C VAL A 29 -11.90 -16.82 -10.10
N LYS A 30 -12.47 -15.62 -10.09
CA LYS A 30 -13.77 -15.32 -9.50
C LYS A 30 -14.59 -14.49 -10.49
N ASP A 31 -15.78 -14.96 -10.84
CA ASP A 31 -16.68 -14.26 -11.77
C ASP A 31 -16.01 -13.88 -13.11
N GLY A 32 -15.18 -14.81 -13.65
CA GLY A 32 -14.43 -14.60 -14.91
C GLY A 32 -13.25 -13.64 -14.83
N ARG A 33 -12.87 -13.18 -13.62
CA ARG A 33 -11.73 -12.29 -13.40
C ARG A 33 -10.72 -12.93 -12.47
N THR A 34 -9.43 -12.69 -12.71
CA THR A 34 -8.37 -13.10 -11.78
C THR A 34 -8.33 -12.12 -10.61
N VAL A 35 -8.37 -12.68 -9.41
CA VAL A 35 -8.26 -11.93 -8.14
C VAL A 35 -7.07 -12.46 -7.33
N TYR A 36 -6.50 -11.60 -6.48
CA TYR A 36 -5.25 -11.87 -5.75
C TYR A 36 -5.41 -11.61 -4.24
N TYR A 37 -6.52 -12.06 -3.65
CA TYR A 37 -6.76 -11.86 -2.22
C TYR A 37 -5.64 -12.44 -1.36
N GLY A 38 -5.12 -11.62 -0.43
CA GLY A 38 -4.04 -11.99 0.48
C GLY A 38 -2.64 -11.95 -0.15
N HIS A 39 -2.48 -11.38 -1.35
CA HIS A 39 -1.16 -11.29 -1.99
C HIS A 39 -0.15 -10.46 -1.18
N ALA A 40 -0.59 -9.39 -0.51
CA ALA A 40 0.31 -8.57 0.31
C ALA A 40 0.95 -9.40 1.43
N GLN A 41 0.15 -10.18 2.18
CA GLN A 41 0.65 -11.08 3.21
C GLN A 41 1.59 -12.17 2.63
N LYS A 42 1.23 -12.72 1.47
CA LYS A 42 2.09 -13.69 0.77
C LYS A 42 3.39 -13.07 0.28
N SER A 43 3.34 -11.83 -0.18
CA SER A 43 4.55 -11.07 -0.55
C SER A 43 5.46 -10.84 0.66
N VAL A 44 4.90 -10.50 1.82
CA VAL A 44 5.65 -10.37 3.09
C VAL A 44 6.40 -11.68 3.43
N GLU A 45 5.72 -12.82 3.39
CA GLU A 45 6.35 -14.13 3.68
C GLU A 45 7.55 -14.40 2.76
N ILE A 46 7.35 -14.22 1.45
CA ILE A 46 8.39 -14.47 0.44
C ILE A 46 9.55 -13.46 0.60
N ALA A 47 9.23 -12.16 0.71
CA ALA A 47 10.22 -11.11 0.85
C ALA A 47 11.05 -11.27 2.13
N ASN A 48 10.42 -11.60 3.26
CA ASN A 48 11.12 -11.83 4.52
C ASN A 48 12.18 -12.94 4.39
N SER A 49 11.81 -14.07 3.80
CA SER A 49 12.75 -15.18 3.56
C SER A 49 13.93 -14.76 2.67
N LEU A 50 13.65 -14.04 1.59
CA LEU A 50 14.68 -13.61 0.64
C LEU A 50 15.61 -12.54 1.23
N LEU A 51 15.06 -11.53 1.92
CA LEU A 51 15.84 -10.45 2.52
C LEU A 51 16.78 -10.97 3.62
N ASN A 52 16.33 -11.91 4.45
CA ASN A 52 17.20 -12.58 5.43
C ASN A 52 18.35 -13.32 4.74
N ARG A 53 18.09 -14.06 3.66
CA ARG A 53 19.13 -14.77 2.90
C ARG A 53 20.10 -13.83 2.19
N LEU A 54 19.64 -12.65 1.80
CA LEU A 54 20.47 -11.60 1.18
C LEU A 54 21.30 -10.82 2.20
N GLY A 55 21.07 -11.03 3.50
CA GLY A 55 21.87 -10.42 4.56
C GLY A 55 21.44 -9.00 4.93
N TYR A 56 20.19 -8.61 4.68
CA TYR A 56 19.64 -7.35 5.17
C TYR A 56 19.57 -7.35 6.71
N MET A 57 19.72 -6.19 7.32
CA MET A 57 19.59 -6.05 8.77
C MET A 57 18.12 -6.12 9.20
N SER A 58 17.84 -6.59 10.41
CA SER A 58 16.46 -6.76 10.91
C SER A 58 15.62 -5.49 10.80
N HIS A 59 16.17 -4.34 11.15
CA HIS A 59 15.44 -3.07 11.07
C HIS A 59 15.13 -2.63 9.62
N GLU A 60 15.99 -2.98 8.66
CA GLU A 60 15.73 -2.72 7.23
C GLU A 60 14.64 -3.65 6.71
N ILE A 61 14.67 -4.92 7.11
CA ILE A 61 13.65 -5.91 6.78
C ILE A 61 12.29 -5.45 7.31
N GLU A 62 12.20 -5.05 8.58
CA GLU A 62 10.97 -4.55 9.20
C GLU A 62 10.36 -3.39 8.40
N GLN A 63 11.16 -2.41 8.00
CA GLN A 63 10.69 -1.28 7.20
C GLN A 63 10.24 -1.69 5.79
N ILE A 64 11.01 -2.54 5.12
CA ILE A 64 10.65 -3.04 3.78
C ILE A 64 9.34 -3.83 3.85
N LEU A 65 9.20 -4.71 4.84
CA LEU A 65 7.99 -5.52 5.01
C LEU A 65 6.77 -4.67 5.35
N PHE A 66 6.93 -3.60 6.14
CA PHE A 66 5.88 -2.63 6.40
C PHE A 66 5.31 -2.05 5.09
N TYR A 67 6.17 -1.60 4.17
CA TYR A 67 5.71 -1.07 2.89
C TYR A 67 5.02 -2.13 2.04
N ILE A 68 5.52 -3.37 2.04
CA ILE A 68 4.92 -4.48 1.29
C ILE A 68 3.55 -4.85 1.88
N GLU A 69 3.42 -4.94 3.19
CA GLU A 69 2.17 -5.33 3.86
C GLU A 69 1.05 -4.31 3.64
N HIS A 70 1.40 -3.02 3.70
CA HIS A 70 0.42 -1.93 3.75
C HIS A 70 0.19 -1.21 2.41
N HIS A 71 0.82 -1.64 1.31
CA HIS A 71 0.68 -0.95 0.01
C HIS A 71 -0.77 -0.91 -0.51
N ASP A 72 -1.60 -1.86 -0.11
CA ASP A 72 -3.00 -1.98 -0.50
C ASP A 72 -4.01 -1.43 0.54
N ASP A 73 -3.54 -0.93 1.68
CA ASP A 73 -4.40 -0.50 2.79
C ASP A 73 -5.43 0.57 2.37
N PHE A 74 -5.08 1.40 1.39
CA PHE A 74 -5.91 2.51 0.95
C PHE A 74 -6.81 2.20 -0.25
N ILE A 75 -6.86 0.95 -0.72
CA ILE A 75 -7.73 0.56 -1.86
C ILE A 75 -9.21 0.85 -1.58
N SER A 76 -9.68 0.54 -0.37
CA SER A 76 -11.07 0.74 0.05
C SER A 76 -11.40 2.18 0.50
N TRP A 77 -10.45 3.09 0.44
CA TRP A 77 -10.66 4.48 0.83
C TRP A 77 -11.25 5.27 -0.33
N VAL A 78 -12.13 6.23 -0.02
CA VAL A 78 -12.88 7.02 -0.99
C VAL A 78 -12.82 8.51 -0.67
N LEU A 79 -12.99 9.32 -1.73
CA LEU A 79 -13.07 10.78 -1.59
C LEU A 79 -14.35 11.18 -0.83
N PRO A 80 -14.34 12.26 -0.02
CA PRO A 80 -15.47 12.69 0.80
C PRO A 80 -16.76 13.02 0.01
N GLN A 81 -16.65 13.25 -1.30
CA GLN A 81 -17.77 13.64 -2.17
C GLN A 81 -18.33 12.45 -2.97
N GLU A 82 -17.80 11.26 -2.81
CA GLU A 82 -18.33 10.08 -3.47
C GLU A 82 -19.61 9.64 -2.78
N GLU A 83 -20.70 9.52 -3.56
CA GLU A 83 -21.95 8.98 -3.05
C GLU A 83 -21.72 7.57 -2.52
N TYR A 84 -21.87 7.43 -1.22
CA TYR A 84 -21.84 6.13 -0.54
C TYR A 84 -23.02 5.31 -1.08
N ASN A 85 -22.74 4.37 -1.96
CA ASN A 85 -23.70 3.33 -2.25
C ASN A 85 -23.79 2.47 -0.97
N HIS A 86 -24.88 2.61 -0.21
CA HIS A 86 -25.11 1.96 1.10
C HIS A 86 -24.92 0.43 1.12
N LYS A 87 -24.66 -0.17 -0.03
CA LYS A 87 -24.32 -1.60 -0.17
C LYS A 87 -22.86 -1.94 0.13
N ASN A 88 -21.94 -0.98 0.17
CA ASN A 88 -20.51 -1.22 0.40
C ASN A 88 -20.09 -0.79 1.81
N LYS A 89 -20.34 -1.63 2.80
CA LYS A 89 -19.96 -1.45 4.21
C LYS A 89 -18.44 -1.38 4.47
N TYR A 90 -17.62 -1.50 3.43
CA TYR A 90 -16.15 -1.58 3.54
C TYR A 90 -15.42 -0.33 3.04
N LEU A 91 -16.15 0.68 2.53
CA LEU A 91 -15.55 1.91 2.07
C LEU A 91 -15.26 2.86 3.25
N ILE A 92 -14.07 3.43 3.27
CA ILE A 92 -13.61 4.36 4.30
C ILE A 92 -13.42 5.72 3.66
N GLU A 93 -14.16 6.72 4.14
CA GLU A 93 -13.98 8.10 3.68
C GLU A 93 -12.63 8.67 4.14
N ILE A 94 -11.93 9.36 3.25
CA ILE A 94 -10.67 10.04 3.56
C ILE A 94 -10.95 11.26 4.44
N THR A 95 -10.82 11.08 5.74
CA THR A 95 -10.94 12.13 6.75
C THR A 95 -9.77 12.08 7.71
N LYS A 96 -9.53 13.20 8.41
CA LYS A 96 -8.48 13.28 9.44
C LYS A 96 -8.66 12.24 10.54
N ASP A 97 -9.90 12.03 10.99
CA ASP A 97 -10.22 11.09 12.07
C ASP A 97 -10.02 9.64 11.63
N ASN A 98 -10.50 9.27 10.44
CA ASN A 98 -10.32 7.92 9.91
C ASN A 98 -8.84 7.61 9.69
N LEU A 99 -8.06 8.55 9.16
CA LEU A 99 -6.62 8.36 8.98
C LEU A 99 -5.89 8.23 10.31
N LYS A 100 -6.25 9.03 11.33
CA LYS A 100 -5.69 8.91 12.68
C LYS A 100 -5.99 7.55 13.32
N ILE A 101 -7.22 7.04 13.14
CA ILE A 101 -7.60 5.73 13.64
C ILE A 101 -6.80 4.62 12.93
N HIS A 102 -6.64 4.73 11.62
CA HIS A 102 -5.87 3.76 10.83
C HIS A 102 -4.40 3.72 11.27
N ILE A 103 -3.75 4.89 11.39
CA ILE A 103 -2.37 5.01 11.87
C ILE A 103 -2.22 4.33 13.22
N LYS A 104 -3.07 4.68 14.19
CA LYS A 104 -3.01 4.07 15.54
C LYS A 104 -3.18 2.55 15.52
N LYS A 105 -4.11 2.03 14.72
CA LYS A 105 -4.32 0.58 14.61
C LYS A 105 -3.09 -0.11 14.02
N THR A 106 -2.45 0.49 13.04
CA THR A 106 -1.25 -0.05 12.41
C THR A 106 -0.08 -0.01 13.39
N GLU A 107 0.15 1.10 14.08
CA GLU A 107 1.20 1.23 15.09
C GLU A 107 1.10 0.19 16.22
N LEU A 108 -0.12 -0.22 16.60
CA LEU A 108 -0.33 -1.28 17.60
C LEU A 108 0.06 -2.68 17.10
N LYS A 109 0.15 -2.89 15.79
CA LYS A 109 0.53 -4.19 15.19
C LYS A 109 2.01 -4.27 14.90
N GLU A 110 2.63 -3.14 14.58
CA GLU A 110 4.03 -3.10 14.20
C GLU A 110 4.94 -3.26 15.40
N CYS A 111 6.05 -3.96 15.19
CA CYS A 111 7.06 -4.16 16.24
C CYS A 111 8.08 -3.03 16.34
N PHE A 112 8.02 -2.04 15.45
CA PHE A 112 8.92 -0.88 15.42
C PHE A 112 8.15 0.44 15.43
N VAL A 113 8.82 1.53 15.79
CA VAL A 113 8.20 2.85 15.86
C VAL A 113 8.01 3.41 14.46
N LEU A 114 6.76 3.58 14.06
CA LEU A 114 6.41 4.25 12.82
C LEU A 114 6.57 5.77 12.97
N LYS A 115 7.24 6.37 11.99
CA LYS A 115 7.41 7.82 11.89
C LYS A 115 6.61 8.36 10.71
N GLU A 116 6.38 9.68 10.71
CA GLU A 116 5.73 10.38 9.59
C GLU A 116 6.32 9.98 8.24
N GLU A 117 7.64 9.95 8.15
CA GLU A 117 8.37 9.60 6.93
C GLU A 117 8.08 8.18 6.41
N ASN A 118 7.73 7.22 7.29
CA ASN A 118 7.30 5.88 6.87
C ASN A 118 5.95 5.93 6.15
N TRP A 119 5.02 6.73 6.65
CA TRP A 119 3.72 6.93 6.04
C TRP A 119 3.80 7.68 4.71
N CYS A 120 4.65 8.72 4.63
CA CYS A 120 4.92 9.43 3.39
C CYS A 120 5.50 8.49 2.33
N SER A 121 6.51 7.69 2.70
CA SER A 121 7.12 6.71 1.80
C SER A 121 6.13 5.62 1.35
N LEU A 122 5.23 5.18 2.24
CA LEU A 122 4.15 4.25 1.87
C LEU A 122 3.22 4.86 0.81
N LEU A 123 2.81 6.12 0.97
CA LEU A 123 1.97 6.81 -0.02
C LEU A 123 2.73 7.02 -1.34
N ASP A 124 4.04 7.26 -1.30
CA ASP A 124 4.87 7.34 -2.50
C ASP A 124 4.92 5.99 -3.25
N LEU A 125 5.00 4.87 -2.53
CA LEU A 125 4.89 3.54 -3.12
C LEU A 125 3.52 3.33 -3.78
N CYS A 126 2.43 3.64 -3.07
CA CYS A 126 1.07 3.56 -3.60
C CYS A 126 0.92 4.42 -4.87
N LYS A 127 1.48 5.63 -4.87
CA LYS A 127 1.46 6.54 -6.03
C LYS A 127 2.24 5.96 -7.22
N ALA A 128 3.40 5.39 -6.97
CA ALA A 128 4.22 4.75 -8.00
C ALA A 128 3.52 3.54 -8.60
N ASP A 129 2.91 2.69 -7.78
CA ASP A 129 2.14 1.53 -8.24
C ASP A 129 0.95 1.96 -9.11
N VAL A 130 0.15 2.93 -8.68
CA VAL A 130 -0.96 3.47 -9.50
C VAL A 130 -0.46 4.02 -10.82
N LYS A 131 0.67 4.75 -10.85
CA LYS A 131 1.25 5.27 -12.09
C LYS A 131 1.70 4.18 -13.06
N ALA A 132 2.10 3.03 -12.55
CA ALA A 132 2.49 1.88 -13.35
C ALA A 132 1.30 1.09 -13.93
N GLN A 133 0.08 1.29 -13.42
CA GLN A 133 -1.13 0.63 -13.91
C GLN A 133 -1.61 1.22 -15.24
N SER A 134 -2.50 0.47 -15.95
CA SER A 134 -3.14 0.96 -17.17
C SER A 134 -3.94 2.24 -16.92
N ASP A 135 -3.89 3.17 -17.85
CA ASP A 135 -4.68 4.42 -17.77
C ASP A 135 -6.16 4.16 -17.90
N GLU A 136 -6.53 3.15 -18.67
CA GLU A 136 -7.89 2.87 -19.09
C GLU A 136 -8.35 1.49 -18.63
N VAL A 137 -9.52 1.45 -18.02
CA VAL A 137 -10.19 0.21 -17.62
C VAL A 137 -11.61 0.22 -18.18
N TRP A 138 -11.95 -0.82 -18.94
CA TRP A 138 -13.33 -1.05 -19.40
C TRP A 138 -14.15 -1.69 -18.27
N GLN A 139 -15.20 -0.99 -17.85
CA GLN A 139 -16.16 -1.50 -16.87
C GLN A 139 -17.60 -1.29 -17.35
N ASN A 140 -18.38 -2.36 -17.43
CA ASN A 140 -19.78 -2.33 -17.90
C ASN A 140 -19.97 -1.62 -19.27
N GLY A 141 -19.04 -1.84 -20.21
CA GLY A 141 -19.08 -1.23 -21.53
C GLY A 141 -18.72 0.25 -21.58
N LYS A 142 -18.24 0.83 -20.49
CA LYS A 142 -17.70 2.19 -20.41
C LYS A 142 -16.21 2.16 -20.11
N LEU A 143 -15.48 3.05 -20.75
CA LEU A 143 -14.09 3.34 -20.41
C LEU A 143 -14.06 4.23 -19.17
N ILE A 144 -13.39 3.75 -18.11
CA ILE A 144 -13.24 4.49 -16.85
C ILE A 144 -11.76 4.77 -16.65
N ASP A 145 -11.41 6.04 -16.51
CA ASP A 145 -10.09 6.46 -16.06
C ASP A 145 -9.97 6.26 -14.54
N THR A 146 -9.60 5.05 -14.14
CA THR A 146 -9.43 4.73 -12.73
C THR A 146 -8.14 5.29 -12.16
N LYS A 147 -7.16 5.61 -13.01
CA LYS A 147 -5.84 6.10 -12.59
C LYS A 147 -5.91 7.52 -12.03
N VAL A 148 -6.57 8.45 -12.70
CA VAL A 148 -6.76 9.83 -12.22
C VAL A 148 -7.47 9.82 -10.87
N HIS A 149 -8.52 9.01 -10.74
CA HIS A 149 -9.27 8.88 -9.51
C HIS A 149 -8.42 8.31 -8.35
N LYS A 150 -7.65 7.26 -8.60
CA LYS A 150 -6.73 6.67 -7.61
C LYS A 150 -5.63 7.67 -7.19
N LEU A 151 -5.08 8.43 -8.14
CA LEU A 151 -4.08 9.45 -7.83
C LEU A 151 -4.67 10.56 -6.97
N ALA A 152 -5.88 11.04 -7.27
CA ALA A 152 -6.56 12.05 -6.46
C ALA A 152 -6.78 11.59 -5.01
N LYS A 153 -7.13 10.31 -4.80
CA LYS A 153 -7.22 9.73 -3.45
C LYS A 153 -5.90 9.76 -2.70
N ILE A 154 -4.81 9.36 -3.36
CA ILE A 154 -3.47 9.34 -2.73
C ILE A 154 -3.01 10.76 -2.41
N GLU A 155 -3.28 11.73 -3.27
CA GLU A 155 -2.95 13.14 -3.02
C GLU A 155 -3.71 13.68 -1.81
N LEU A 156 -5.02 13.41 -1.71
CA LEU A 156 -5.79 13.81 -0.53
C LEU A 156 -5.33 13.11 0.76
N LEU A 157 -4.94 11.83 0.67
CA LEU A 157 -4.34 11.12 1.81
C LEU A 157 -3.04 11.78 2.27
N ALA A 158 -2.16 12.13 1.34
CA ALA A 158 -0.89 12.81 1.65
C ALA A 158 -1.11 14.18 2.28
N GLU A 159 -2.03 14.98 1.75
CA GLU A 159 -2.42 16.27 2.34
C GLU A 159 -3.01 16.12 3.74
N THR A 160 -3.87 15.12 3.93
CA THR A 160 -4.52 14.84 5.21
C THR A 160 -3.50 14.38 6.24
N LEU A 161 -2.56 13.54 5.84
CA LEU A 161 -1.44 13.10 6.68
C LEU A 161 -0.58 14.30 7.12
N HIS A 162 -0.18 15.15 6.19
CA HIS A 162 0.62 16.35 6.50
C HIS A 162 -0.07 17.28 7.50
N ARG A 163 -1.39 17.45 7.39
CA ARG A 163 -2.19 18.24 8.35
C ARG A 163 -2.38 17.57 9.72
N LEU A 164 -2.18 16.25 9.80
CA LEU A 164 -2.27 15.49 11.05
C LEU A 164 -1.04 15.67 11.92
N ILE A 165 0.11 15.78 11.28
CA ILE A 165 1.43 15.66 11.89
C ILE A 165 2.11 17.04 12.00
N GLY A 166 1.79 17.99 11.10
CA GLY A 166 2.22 19.39 11.18
C GLY A 166 1.31 20.20 12.10
#